data_77fe906b8dc81e7d5317ed412f472c80
#
_entry.id   77fe906b8dc81e7d5317ed412f472c80
#
_cell.length_a   1.000
_cell.length_b   1.000
_cell.length_c   1.000
_cell.angle_alpha   90.00
_cell.angle_beta   90.00
_cell.angle_gamma   90.00
#
_symmetry.space_group_name_H-M   'P 1'
#
loop_
_entity.id
_entity.type
_entity.pdbx_description
1 polymer ?
#
loop_
_entity_poly.entity_id
_entity_poly.type
_entity_poly.pdbx_seq_one_letter_code
_entity_poly.pdbx_strand_id
1 'polypeptide(L)'
;MEDPSGSGGWRFAQCFGDKGEVEDITEADIISTVEFDSTGNYLATGDKGGRVVLFERNEMKKGCEYKFYTEFQSHEPEFDYLKSLEIEEKINKIKWCKRQNAAHFLLSTNDKTIKLWKVFEKSLRVVSESNHHDGQRPLPPPTARGHLRLPRMSLQDNIIAAVPRKVYANAHAYHIHSISVNSDQETYISADDLRINLWNLNISDQSFNIVDIKPANMEELTEVITATEFHPLHCNLFMYSSSKSNIKLADMRDSALCDRHAKCFEEEEDPTTRSFFSEIISSISDVKFSHDGRYILSRDYLSLKIWDINMESRPVKTIPIHDHLRGKLCDLYENDCIFDKFECVWGGDDKHVLTGSYHNYFRIYDVDTLNDVVLQADKSAFKIKKIGGAGAQKMGAKNGARPNGLRDMMSLDTLDFNKKILHASWHPRENTIAIAATNNLFLYSAA
;
A
#
# COMPACT_ATOMS: atom_id res chain seq x y z
N MET A 1 32.20 4.81 12.00
CA MET A 1 32.04 6.21 11.58
C MET A 1 30.57 6.50 11.69
N GLU A 2 30.16 7.27 12.66
CA GLU A 2 28.77 7.67 12.80
C GLU A 2 28.40 8.61 11.65
N ASP A 3 27.28 8.35 10.99
CA ASP A 3 26.76 9.18 9.91
C ASP A 3 26.34 10.56 10.47
N PRO A 4 27.00 11.66 10.07
CA PRO A 4 26.71 12.98 10.60
C PRO A 4 25.33 13.54 10.18
N SER A 5 24.60 12.83 9.31
CA SER A 5 23.29 13.25 8.79
C SER A 5 22.10 12.74 9.61
N GLY A 6 22.30 11.81 10.57
CA GLY A 6 21.22 11.19 11.33
C GLY A 6 20.25 10.33 10.48
N SER A 7 20.61 10.05 9.21
CA SER A 7 19.77 9.32 8.26
C SER A 7 19.84 7.80 8.40
N GLY A 8 20.66 7.28 9.35
CA GLY A 8 20.85 5.85 9.53
C GLY A 8 21.29 5.10 8.25
N GLY A 9 21.97 5.78 7.33
CA GLY A 9 22.38 5.22 6.04
C GLY A 9 21.31 5.28 4.94
N TRP A 10 20.09 5.69 5.24
CA TRP A 10 19.02 5.84 4.25
C TRP A 10 19.24 7.03 3.33
N ARG A 11 19.02 6.82 2.04
CA ARG A 11 19.21 7.83 0.99
C ARG A 11 18.04 7.82 0.03
N PHE A 12 17.70 9.01 -0.45
CA PHE A 12 16.77 9.16 -1.56
C PHE A 12 17.34 8.50 -2.82
N ALA A 13 16.57 7.60 -3.43
CA ALA A 13 16.94 6.88 -4.66
C ALA A 13 16.25 7.46 -5.88
N GLN A 14 14.91 7.47 -5.88
CA GLN A 14 14.09 7.89 -7.02
C GLN A 14 12.79 8.57 -6.57
N CYS A 15 12.19 9.31 -7.50
CA CYS A 15 10.81 9.78 -7.38
C CYS A 15 10.13 9.67 -8.75
N PHE A 16 8.89 9.18 -8.72
CA PHE A 16 7.95 9.17 -9.84
C PHE A 16 6.79 10.10 -9.51
N GLY A 17 6.32 10.85 -10.49
CA GLY A 17 5.23 11.80 -10.35
C GLY A 17 5.57 13.18 -10.94
N ASP A 18 4.68 14.12 -10.74
CA ASP A 18 4.84 15.46 -11.26
C ASP A 18 5.70 16.34 -10.33
N LYS A 19 6.47 17.25 -10.95
CA LYS A 19 7.27 18.27 -10.28
C LYS A 19 6.49 19.57 -10.02
N GLY A 20 5.22 19.65 -10.43
CA GLY A 20 4.34 20.80 -10.27
C GLY A 20 4.19 21.29 -8.83
N GLU A 21 3.67 22.48 -8.63
CA GLU A 21 3.33 23.01 -7.29
C GLU A 21 2.16 22.22 -6.70
N VAL A 22 2.04 22.19 -5.37
CA VAL A 22 0.99 21.43 -4.66
C VAL A 22 -0.41 21.91 -5.02
N GLU A 23 -0.54 23.17 -5.44
CA GLU A 23 -1.81 23.81 -5.80
C GLU A 23 -2.38 23.31 -7.14
N ASP A 24 -1.55 22.70 -7.99
CA ASP A 24 -1.93 22.18 -9.32
C ASP A 24 -2.25 20.66 -9.30
N ILE A 25 -2.26 20.01 -8.12
CA ILE A 25 -2.48 18.57 -8.02
C ILE A 25 -3.96 18.23 -8.23
N THR A 26 -4.24 17.45 -9.25
CA THR A 26 -5.55 16.85 -9.45
C THR A 26 -5.82 15.79 -8.38
N GLU A 27 -6.99 15.82 -7.75
CA GLU A 27 -7.32 14.85 -6.70
C GLU A 27 -7.25 13.39 -7.20
N ALA A 28 -7.62 13.16 -8.45
CA ALA A 28 -7.53 11.85 -9.10
C ALA A 28 -6.12 11.27 -9.13
N ASP A 29 -5.08 12.13 -9.15
CA ASP A 29 -3.69 11.70 -9.23
C ASP A 29 -3.06 11.36 -7.86
N ILE A 30 -3.81 11.55 -6.76
CA ILE A 30 -3.33 11.22 -5.41
C ILE A 30 -3.20 9.71 -5.27
N ILE A 31 -2.00 9.27 -4.91
CA ILE A 31 -1.72 7.84 -4.69
C ILE A 31 -2.41 7.37 -3.42
N SER A 32 -3.21 6.32 -3.54
CA SER A 32 -4.03 5.76 -2.45
C SER A 32 -3.59 4.38 -1.99
N THR A 33 -2.62 3.76 -2.65
CA THR A 33 -2.05 2.48 -2.22
C THR A 33 -0.71 2.21 -2.93
N VAL A 34 0.21 1.54 -2.23
CA VAL A 34 1.53 1.15 -2.74
C VAL A 34 1.85 -0.26 -2.27
N GLU A 35 2.31 -1.13 -3.16
CA GLU A 35 2.63 -2.52 -2.81
C GLU A 35 3.76 -3.08 -3.67
N PHE A 36 4.84 -3.57 -3.04
CA PHE A 36 5.84 -4.40 -3.72
C PHE A 36 5.31 -5.82 -3.96
N ASP A 37 5.72 -6.46 -5.03
CA ASP A 37 5.49 -7.88 -5.21
C ASP A 37 6.41 -8.71 -4.29
N SER A 38 6.10 -10.00 -4.11
CA SER A 38 6.85 -10.89 -3.21
C SER A 38 8.31 -11.09 -3.60
N THR A 39 8.70 -10.72 -4.82
CA THR A 39 10.08 -10.80 -5.30
C THR A 39 10.84 -9.49 -5.14
N GLY A 40 10.12 -8.37 -4.99
CA GLY A 40 10.64 -7.01 -5.03
C GLY A 40 11.00 -6.50 -6.43
N ASN A 41 10.74 -7.30 -7.47
CA ASN A 41 11.05 -6.89 -8.84
C ASN A 41 9.98 -5.99 -9.46
N TYR A 42 8.78 -5.97 -8.88
CA TYR A 42 7.67 -5.15 -9.32
C TYR A 42 7.08 -4.35 -8.16
N LEU A 43 6.63 -3.15 -8.48
CA LEU A 43 5.98 -2.25 -7.55
C LEU A 43 4.68 -1.76 -8.20
N ALA A 44 3.59 -1.78 -7.46
CA ALA A 44 2.30 -1.29 -7.90
C ALA A 44 1.88 -0.07 -7.09
N THR A 45 1.29 0.92 -7.75
CA THR A 45 0.58 2.02 -7.12
C THR A 45 -0.84 2.10 -7.66
N GLY A 46 -1.78 2.45 -6.82
CA GLY A 46 -3.14 2.81 -7.19
C GLY A 46 -3.42 4.26 -6.80
N ASP A 47 -4.26 4.95 -7.54
CA ASP A 47 -4.62 6.33 -7.28
C ASP A 47 -6.12 6.51 -7.01
N LYS A 48 -6.52 7.73 -6.67
CA LYS A 48 -7.94 8.08 -6.46
C LYS A 48 -8.74 8.11 -7.75
N GLY A 49 -8.09 8.24 -8.92
CA GLY A 49 -8.74 8.17 -10.22
C GLY A 49 -8.96 6.75 -10.74
N GLY A 50 -8.69 5.71 -9.93
CA GLY A 50 -8.94 4.32 -10.29
C GLY A 50 -7.90 3.70 -11.21
N ARG A 51 -6.74 4.36 -11.43
CA ARG A 51 -5.64 3.82 -12.23
C ARG A 51 -4.70 3.01 -11.37
N VAL A 52 -4.12 2.00 -11.98
CA VAL A 52 -3.02 1.21 -11.42
C VAL A 52 -1.80 1.42 -12.31
N VAL A 53 -0.70 1.82 -11.68
CA VAL A 53 0.59 2.00 -12.34
C VAL A 53 1.56 0.96 -11.80
N LEU A 54 2.22 0.26 -12.70
CA LEU A 54 3.20 -0.77 -12.37
C LEU A 54 4.60 -0.31 -12.77
N PHE A 55 5.54 -0.58 -11.89
CA PHE A 55 6.97 -0.32 -12.09
C PHE A 55 7.73 -1.64 -12.04
N GLU A 56 8.77 -1.75 -12.84
CA GLU A 56 9.66 -2.90 -12.94
C GLU A 56 11.07 -2.50 -12.49
N ARG A 57 11.74 -3.40 -11.79
CA ARG A 57 13.14 -3.20 -11.40
C ARG A 57 14.05 -3.05 -12.61
N ASN A 58 14.93 -2.07 -12.58
CA ASN A 58 15.90 -1.83 -13.63
C ASN A 58 17.18 -2.65 -13.38
N GLU A 59 17.29 -3.82 -14.00
CA GLU A 59 18.44 -4.71 -13.84
C GLU A 59 19.75 -4.15 -14.39
N MET A 60 19.68 -3.12 -15.25
CA MET A 60 20.87 -2.51 -15.87
C MET A 60 21.63 -1.60 -14.93
N LYS A 61 21.07 -1.27 -13.77
CA LYS A 61 21.69 -0.39 -12.79
C LYS A 61 22.07 -1.12 -11.51
N LYS A 62 23.22 -0.75 -10.96
CA LYS A 62 23.63 -1.17 -9.61
C LYS A 62 22.76 -0.41 -8.60
N GLY A 63 21.97 -1.13 -7.83
CA GLY A 63 21.04 -0.59 -6.85
C GLY A 63 19.59 -0.94 -7.16
N CYS A 64 18.69 -0.64 -6.21
CA CYS A 64 17.26 -0.89 -6.35
C CYS A 64 16.61 0.32 -7.02
N GLU A 65 16.72 0.41 -8.35
CA GLU A 65 16.04 1.41 -9.15
C GLU A 65 14.91 0.78 -9.96
N TYR A 66 13.81 1.51 -10.16
CA TYR A 66 12.64 1.07 -10.92
C TYR A 66 12.45 1.93 -12.16
N LYS A 67 11.78 1.39 -13.14
CA LYS A 67 11.30 2.06 -14.35
C LYS A 67 9.81 1.80 -14.52
N PHE A 68 9.12 2.68 -15.22
CA PHE A 68 7.74 2.48 -15.61
C PHE A 68 7.60 1.18 -16.42
N TYR A 69 6.59 0.37 -16.09
CA TYR A 69 6.32 -0.88 -16.76
C TYR A 69 5.03 -0.79 -17.58
N THR A 70 3.91 -0.46 -16.94
CA THR A 70 2.62 -0.26 -17.58
C THR A 70 1.63 0.46 -16.67
N GLU A 71 0.59 1.01 -17.24
CA GLU A 71 -0.55 1.56 -16.51
C GLU A 71 -1.87 1.09 -17.13
N PHE A 72 -2.91 1.04 -16.34
CA PHE A 72 -4.26 0.71 -16.80
C PHE A 72 -5.32 1.25 -15.86
N GLN A 73 -6.50 1.55 -16.42
CA GLN A 73 -7.68 1.92 -15.66
C GLN A 73 -8.28 0.66 -15.04
N SER A 74 -8.21 0.57 -13.72
CA SER A 74 -8.72 -0.58 -12.97
C SER A 74 -10.20 -0.43 -12.67
N HIS A 75 -10.60 0.71 -12.13
CA HIS A 75 -11.98 1.01 -11.78
C HIS A 75 -12.39 2.34 -12.39
N GLU A 76 -13.67 2.43 -12.74
CA GLU A 76 -14.32 3.62 -13.24
C GLU A 76 -15.41 4.04 -12.24
N PRO A 77 -15.79 5.34 -12.18
CA PRO A 77 -16.87 5.78 -11.33
C PRO A 77 -18.17 5.10 -11.76
N GLU A 78 -18.93 4.62 -10.80
CA GLU A 78 -20.20 3.94 -11.01
C GLU A 78 -21.29 4.59 -10.16
N PHE A 79 -22.55 4.46 -10.56
CA PHE A 79 -23.70 4.91 -9.79
C PHE A 79 -24.61 3.74 -9.46
N ASP A 80 -24.83 3.50 -8.17
CA ASP A 80 -25.79 2.51 -7.69
C ASP A 80 -27.21 3.11 -7.70
N TYR A 81 -27.97 2.82 -8.76
CA TYR A 81 -29.33 3.32 -8.92
C TYR A 81 -30.32 2.80 -7.86
N LEU A 82 -30.05 1.68 -7.23
CA LEU A 82 -30.91 1.11 -6.18
C LEU A 82 -30.76 1.85 -4.86
N LYS A 83 -29.54 2.23 -4.52
CA LYS A 83 -29.20 2.96 -3.29
C LYS A 83 -29.02 4.46 -3.50
N SER A 84 -29.06 4.94 -4.75
CA SER A 84 -28.76 6.31 -5.14
C SER A 84 -27.42 6.82 -4.57
N LEU A 85 -26.39 5.99 -4.64
CA LEU A 85 -25.05 6.27 -4.15
C LEU A 85 -24.05 6.27 -5.31
N GLU A 86 -23.15 7.23 -5.29
CA GLU A 86 -21.96 7.22 -6.15
C GLU A 86 -20.94 6.23 -5.59
N ILE A 87 -20.36 5.42 -6.47
CA ILE A 87 -19.29 4.48 -6.15
C ILE A 87 -18.02 5.06 -6.76
N GLU A 88 -17.11 5.50 -5.90
CA GLU A 88 -15.85 6.08 -6.33
C GLU A 88 -14.96 5.02 -6.99
N GLU A 89 -14.19 5.45 -7.98
CA GLU A 89 -13.18 4.63 -8.67
C GLU A 89 -11.90 4.45 -7.87
N LYS A 90 -11.72 5.20 -6.80
CA LYS A 90 -10.51 5.18 -5.95
C LYS A 90 -10.07 3.76 -5.62
N ILE A 91 -8.79 3.47 -5.87
CA ILE A 91 -8.18 2.20 -5.49
C ILE A 91 -7.88 2.20 -4.00
N ASN A 92 -8.59 1.37 -3.23
CA ASN A 92 -8.37 1.29 -1.79
C ASN A 92 -7.16 0.41 -1.44
N LYS A 93 -7.00 -0.73 -2.12
CA LYS A 93 -5.87 -1.66 -1.89
C LYS A 93 -5.50 -2.41 -3.17
N ILE A 94 -4.22 -2.75 -3.25
CA ILE A 94 -3.66 -3.66 -4.25
C ILE A 94 -2.95 -4.78 -3.49
N LYS A 95 -3.10 -6.03 -3.97
CA LYS A 95 -2.33 -7.19 -3.50
C LYS A 95 -1.85 -8.03 -4.68
N TRP A 96 -0.57 -8.32 -4.69
CA TRP A 96 0.01 -9.22 -5.67
C TRP A 96 -0.31 -10.68 -5.34
N CYS A 97 -0.67 -11.45 -6.36
CA CYS A 97 -0.71 -12.90 -6.26
C CYS A 97 0.66 -13.47 -6.60
N LYS A 98 1.03 -14.58 -5.96
CA LYS A 98 2.32 -15.22 -6.23
C LYS A 98 2.42 -15.63 -7.69
N ARG A 99 3.54 -15.30 -8.31
CA ARG A 99 3.77 -15.60 -9.73
C ARG A 99 3.90 -17.09 -9.97
N GLN A 100 3.04 -17.63 -10.85
CA GLN A 100 3.04 -19.05 -11.22
C GLN A 100 3.59 -19.27 -12.65
N ASN A 101 3.55 -18.26 -13.49
CA ASN A 101 4.00 -18.31 -14.88
C ASN A 101 4.60 -16.96 -15.31
N ALA A 102 4.78 -16.74 -16.61
CA ALA A 102 5.31 -15.48 -17.16
C ALA A 102 4.39 -14.26 -16.92
N ALA A 103 3.11 -14.46 -16.68
CA ALA A 103 2.19 -13.38 -16.38
C ALA A 103 2.21 -13.00 -14.89
N HIS A 104 1.89 -11.74 -14.61
CA HIS A 104 1.66 -11.23 -13.27
C HIS A 104 0.17 -11.20 -12.98
N PHE A 105 -0.20 -11.54 -11.75
CA PHE A 105 -1.57 -11.43 -11.27
C PHE A 105 -1.59 -10.51 -10.05
N LEU A 106 -2.58 -9.62 -10.01
CA LEU A 106 -2.80 -8.74 -8.87
C LEU A 106 -4.29 -8.50 -8.67
N LEU A 107 -4.67 -8.34 -7.40
CA LEU A 107 -6.00 -7.91 -7.00
C LEU A 107 -5.97 -6.40 -6.78
N SER A 108 -6.98 -5.71 -7.25
CA SER A 108 -7.25 -4.30 -6.93
C SER A 108 -8.68 -4.15 -6.49
N THR A 109 -8.95 -3.27 -5.53
CA THR A 109 -10.30 -3.01 -5.05
C THR A 109 -10.58 -1.53 -4.96
N ASN A 110 -11.80 -1.16 -5.34
CA ASN A 110 -12.41 0.09 -4.93
C ASN A 110 -13.35 -0.16 -3.73
N ASP A 111 -14.31 0.72 -3.46
CA ASP A 111 -15.23 0.58 -2.33
C ASP A 111 -16.13 -0.65 -2.40
N LYS A 112 -16.47 -1.15 -3.60
CA LYS A 112 -17.50 -2.18 -3.79
C LYS A 112 -17.06 -3.40 -4.56
N THR A 113 -16.02 -3.29 -5.40
CA THR A 113 -15.67 -4.31 -6.38
C THR A 113 -14.19 -4.63 -6.32
N ILE A 114 -13.88 -5.93 -6.33
CA ILE A 114 -12.51 -6.43 -6.40
C ILE A 114 -12.30 -7.00 -7.80
N LYS A 115 -11.18 -6.70 -8.44
CA LYS A 115 -10.82 -7.21 -9.76
C LYS A 115 -9.49 -7.94 -9.72
N LEU A 116 -9.46 -9.12 -10.34
CA LEU A 116 -8.22 -9.87 -10.58
C LEU A 116 -7.70 -9.53 -11.96
N TRP A 117 -6.52 -8.91 -12.02
CA TRP A 117 -5.85 -8.51 -13.24
C TRP A 117 -4.78 -9.49 -13.63
N LYS A 118 -4.67 -9.76 -14.93
CA LYS A 118 -3.55 -10.46 -15.54
C LYS A 118 -2.75 -9.47 -16.37
N VAL A 119 -1.48 -9.28 -16.02
CA VAL A 119 -0.53 -8.43 -16.73
C VAL A 119 0.53 -9.29 -17.39
N PHE A 120 0.71 -9.17 -18.68
CA PHE A 120 1.60 -10.02 -19.46
C PHE A 120 2.11 -9.32 -20.71
N GLU A 121 3.25 -9.77 -21.19
CA GLU A 121 3.83 -9.33 -22.46
C GLU A 121 3.09 -9.97 -23.62
N LYS A 122 2.64 -9.16 -24.57
CA LYS A 122 1.95 -9.57 -25.78
C LYS A 122 2.74 -9.12 -27.00
N SER A 123 3.12 -10.08 -27.84
CA SER A 123 3.79 -9.80 -29.10
C SER A 123 2.79 -9.35 -30.15
N LEU A 124 2.98 -8.15 -30.64
CA LEU A 124 2.26 -7.65 -31.81
C LEU A 124 2.93 -8.16 -33.09
N ARG A 125 2.14 -8.77 -33.95
CA ARG A 125 2.60 -9.25 -35.25
C ARG A 125 1.86 -8.53 -36.36
N VAL A 126 2.61 -7.98 -37.28
CA VAL A 126 2.04 -7.44 -38.52
C VAL A 126 1.88 -8.58 -39.51
N VAL A 127 0.68 -8.70 -40.03
CA VAL A 127 0.40 -9.59 -41.17
C VAL A 127 0.63 -8.77 -42.45
N SER A 128 1.68 -9.08 -43.22
CA SER A 128 1.88 -8.42 -44.48
C SER A 128 0.79 -8.86 -45.46
N GLU A 129 -0.10 -7.93 -45.78
CA GLU A 129 -1.13 -8.16 -46.82
C GLU A 129 -0.49 -8.10 -48.21
N SER A 130 -0.36 -9.25 -48.84
CA SER A 130 0.13 -9.33 -50.20
C SER A 130 -0.93 -8.95 -51.24
N ASN A 131 -2.16 -8.63 -50.80
CA ASN A 131 -3.35 -8.53 -51.65
C ASN A 131 -3.89 -7.10 -51.83
N HIS A 132 -3.37 -6.10 -51.08
CA HIS A 132 -3.71 -4.71 -51.32
C HIS A 132 -2.64 -4.00 -52.15
N HIS A 133 -3.00 -3.63 -53.35
CA HIS A 133 -2.25 -2.66 -54.15
C HIS A 133 -2.70 -1.25 -53.74
N ASP A 134 -1.84 -0.54 -52.99
CA ASP A 134 -1.89 0.91 -53.06
C ASP A 134 -1.71 1.31 -54.51
N GLY A 135 -2.64 2.11 -55.06
CA GLY A 135 -2.84 2.39 -56.50
C GLY A 135 -1.67 2.96 -57.28
N GLN A 136 -0.42 2.62 -56.98
CA GLN A 136 0.79 3.11 -57.63
C GLN A 136 1.68 2.01 -58.29
N ARG A 137 1.28 0.74 -58.29
CA ARG A 137 2.02 -0.27 -59.05
C ARG A 137 1.13 -0.96 -60.05
N PRO A 138 1.53 -1.04 -61.34
CA PRO A 138 0.76 -1.74 -62.37
C PRO A 138 0.64 -3.23 -62.01
N LEU A 139 -0.59 -3.76 -62.16
CA LEU A 139 -0.89 -5.17 -61.96
C LEU A 139 0.00 -6.02 -62.92
N PRO A 140 0.63 -7.08 -62.41
CA PRO A 140 1.28 -8.04 -63.28
C PRO A 140 0.24 -8.70 -64.20
N PRO A 141 0.59 -9.04 -65.42
CA PRO A 141 -0.34 -9.60 -66.41
C PRO A 141 -0.95 -10.91 -65.90
N PRO A 142 -2.23 -11.23 -66.35
CA PRO A 142 -3.01 -12.33 -65.77
C PRO A 142 -2.53 -13.74 -66.14
N THR A 143 -1.40 -13.89 -66.82
CA THR A 143 -0.81 -15.17 -67.23
C THR A 143 0.20 -15.77 -66.25
N ALA A 144 0.58 -15.07 -65.16
CA ALA A 144 1.38 -15.70 -64.12
C ALA A 144 0.44 -16.52 -63.24
N ARG A 145 0.59 -17.84 -63.26
CA ARG A 145 -0.08 -18.75 -62.29
C ARG A 145 0.08 -18.17 -60.87
N GLY A 146 -1.01 -17.61 -60.38
CA GLY A 146 -1.03 -16.95 -59.10
C GLY A 146 -0.76 -17.97 -57.99
N HIS A 147 0.48 -18.09 -57.59
CA HIS A 147 0.79 -18.78 -56.34
C HIS A 147 0.16 -17.99 -55.20
N LEU A 148 -0.79 -18.61 -54.52
CA LEU A 148 -1.33 -18.10 -53.25
C LEU A 148 -0.15 -17.83 -52.32
N ARG A 149 0.13 -16.55 -52.10
CA ARG A 149 1.14 -16.15 -51.14
C ARG A 149 0.47 -16.10 -49.76
N LEU A 150 0.84 -17.04 -48.92
CA LEU A 150 0.41 -16.99 -47.53
C LEU A 150 0.93 -15.72 -46.87
N PRO A 151 0.10 -15.01 -46.10
CA PRO A 151 0.53 -13.81 -45.37
C PRO A 151 1.69 -14.18 -44.43
N ARG A 152 2.74 -13.38 -44.46
CA ARG A 152 3.87 -13.53 -43.54
C ARG A 152 3.62 -12.68 -42.31
N MET A 153 3.68 -13.31 -41.13
CA MET A 153 3.65 -12.62 -39.89
C MET A 153 5.07 -12.19 -39.50
N SER A 154 5.29 -10.90 -39.36
CA SER A 154 6.53 -10.34 -38.80
C SER A 154 6.25 -9.77 -37.41
N LEU A 155 7.13 -10.02 -36.46
CA LEU A 155 7.07 -9.39 -35.12
C LEU A 155 7.28 -7.88 -35.32
N GLN A 156 6.35 -7.08 -34.83
CA GLN A 156 6.45 -5.63 -34.89
C GLN A 156 6.98 -5.06 -33.57
N ASP A 157 6.35 -5.44 -32.47
CA ASP A 157 6.68 -4.92 -31.14
C ASP A 157 6.14 -5.84 -30.03
N ASN A 158 6.64 -5.68 -28.82
CA ASN A 158 6.10 -6.29 -27.63
C ASN A 158 5.45 -5.20 -26.78
N ILE A 159 4.18 -5.37 -26.45
CA ILE A 159 3.43 -4.49 -25.55
C ILE A 159 3.08 -5.22 -24.26
N ILE A 160 2.97 -4.45 -23.17
CA ILE A 160 2.43 -4.98 -21.93
C ILE A 160 0.92 -4.80 -21.94
N ALA A 161 0.21 -5.90 -21.79
CA ALA A 161 -1.25 -5.92 -21.75
C ALA A 161 -1.74 -6.23 -20.33
N ALA A 162 -2.71 -5.45 -19.86
CA ALA A 162 -3.43 -5.71 -18.61
C ALA A 162 -4.89 -6.07 -18.96
N VAL A 163 -5.35 -7.21 -18.46
CA VAL A 163 -6.70 -7.73 -18.77
C VAL A 163 -7.36 -8.17 -17.46
N PRO A 164 -8.60 -7.71 -17.17
CA PRO A 164 -9.36 -8.21 -16.04
C PRO A 164 -9.75 -9.68 -16.27
N ARG A 165 -9.40 -10.56 -15.35
CA ARG A 165 -9.70 -12.00 -15.44
C ARG A 165 -10.96 -12.37 -14.70
N LYS A 166 -11.15 -11.76 -13.54
CA LYS A 166 -12.30 -11.99 -12.65
C LYS A 166 -12.72 -10.66 -12.04
N VAL A 167 -14.02 -10.56 -11.78
CA VAL A 167 -14.64 -9.45 -11.07
C VAL A 167 -15.45 -10.05 -9.92
N TYR A 168 -15.13 -9.65 -8.71
CA TYR A 168 -15.80 -10.09 -7.49
C TYR A 168 -16.61 -8.90 -6.96
N ALA A 169 -17.91 -9.00 -7.09
CA ALA A 169 -18.84 -7.91 -6.80
C ALA A 169 -20.02 -8.38 -5.94
N ASN A 170 -20.84 -7.45 -5.51
CA ASN A 170 -22.13 -7.69 -4.82
C ASN A 170 -22.04 -8.44 -3.48
N ALA A 171 -20.88 -8.42 -2.81
CA ALA A 171 -20.70 -9.09 -1.52
C ALA A 171 -20.59 -8.14 -0.34
N HIS A 172 -20.19 -6.89 -0.57
CA HIS A 172 -19.95 -5.90 0.47
C HIS A 172 -20.98 -4.77 0.47
N ALA A 173 -21.63 -4.59 1.61
CA ALA A 173 -22.58 -3.48 1.82
C ALA A 173 -21.86 -2.16 2.13
N TYR A 174 -20.71 -2.24 2.80
CA TYR A 174 -19.86 -1.11 3.17
C TYR A 174 -18.58 -1.10 2.33
N HIS A 175 -17.75 -0.06 2.50
CA HIS A 175 -16.53 0.12 1.72
C HIS A 175 -15.47 -0.95 2.05
N ILE A 176 -14.93 -1.57 1.02
CA ILE A 176 -13.85 -2.54 1.18
C ILE A 176 -12.57 -1.78 1.51
N HIS A 177 -12.03 -2.00 2.70
CA HIS A 177 -10.80 -1.35 3.15
C HIS A 177 -9.58 -2.28 3.17
N SER A 178 -9.78 -3.60 3.17
CA SER A 178 -8.69 -4.58 3.27
C SER A 178 -8.91 -5.76 2.35
N ILE A 179 -7.84 -6.21 1.72
CA ILE A 179 -7.75 -7.48 1.01
C ILE A 179 -6.44 -8.15 1.39
N SER A 180 -6.46 -9.48 1.55
CA SER A 180 -5.28 -10.26 1.86
C SER A 180 -5.32 -11.60 1.14
N VAL A 181 -4.27 -11.91 0.37
CA VAL A 181 -4.15 -13.20 -0.32
C VAL A 181 -3.58 -14.23 0.65
N ASN A 182 -4.18 -15.40 0.67
CA ASN A 182 -3.79 -16.48 1.56
C ASN A 182 -2.45 -17.12 1.12
N SER A 183 -1.76 -17.74 2.06
CA SER A 183 -0.52 -18.49 1.81
C SER A 183 -0.73 -19.73 0.91
N ASP A 184 -1.96 -20.24 0.79
CA ASP A 184 -2.35 -21.30 -0.16
C ASP A 184 -2.35 -20.85 -1.63
N GLN A 185 -2.36 -19.54 -1.89
CA GLN A 185 -2.44 -18.94 -3.23
C GLN A 185 -3.68 -19.29 -4.04
N GLU A 186 -4.71 -19.81 -3.38
CA GLU A 186 -6.00 -20.19 -3.97
C GLU A 186 -7.13 -19.30 -3.47
N THR A 187 -7.01 -18.81 -2.23
CA THR A 187 -8.03 -18.02 -1.56
C THR A 187 -7.54 -16.65 -1.16
N TYR A 188 -8.46 -15.74 -0.94
CA TYR A 188 -8.18 -14.43 -0.35
C TYR A 188 -9.38 -13.96 0.48
N ILE A 189 -9.14 -13.07 1.43
CA ILE A 189 -10.18 -12.39 2.20
C ILE A 189 -10.29 -10.92 1.78
N SER A 190 -11.52 -10.44 1.88
CA SER A 190 -11.85 -9.01 1.78
C SER A 190 -12.69 -8.60 2.97
N ALA A 191 -12.43 -7.41 3.50
CA ALA A 191 -13.17 -6.88 4.65
C ALA A 191 -13.75 -5.51 4.36
N ASP A 192 -14.99 -5.34 4.83
CA ASP A 192 -15.61 -4.04 5.04
C ASP A 192 -15.73 -3.76 6.55
N ASP A 193 -16.42 -2.70 6.93
CA ASP A 193 -16.54 -2.29 8.34
C ASP A 193 -17.19 -3.33 9.24
N LEU A 194 -18.01 -4.25 8.71
CA LEU A 194 -18.81 -5.18 9.51
C LEU A 194 -18.63 -6.65 9.14
N ARG A 195 -18.06 -6.95 7.97
CA ARG A 195 -17.97 -8.31 7.43
C ARG A 195 -16.61 -8.62 6.85
N ILE A 196 -16.22 -9.89 6.98
CA ILE A 196 -15.07 -10.46 6.26
C ILE A 196 -15.58 -11.60 5.40
N ASN A 197 -15.28 -11.52 4.10
CA ASN A 197 -15.65 -12.51 3.11
C ASN A 197 -14.42 -13.26 2.61
N LEU A 198 -14.54 -14.57 2.53
CA LEU A 198 -13.56 -15.48 1.93
C LEU A 198 -13.95 -15.75 0.48
N TRP A 199 -12.98 -15.65 -0.42
CA TRP A 199 -13.14 -15.88 -1.84
C TRP A 199 -12.15 -16.92 -2.36
N ASN A 200 -12.53 -17.60 -3.43
CA ASN A 200 -11.59 -18.37 -4.24
C ASN A 200 -11.18 -17.53 -5.47
N LEU A 201 -9.88 -17.45 -5.77
CA LEU A 201 -9.34 -16.68 -6.91
C LEU A 201 -9.87 -17.14 -8.28
N ASN A 202 -10.34 -18.38 -8.38
CA ASN A 202 -10.87 -18.93 -9.62
C ASN A 202 -12.40 -18.82 -9.74
N ILE A 203 -13.11 -18.51 -8.63
CA ILE A 203 -14.58 -18.48 -8.54
C ILE A 203 -15.01 -17.08 -8.10
N SER A 204 -15.62 -16.32 -9.02
CA SER A 204 -15.95 -14.91 -8.77
C SER A 204 -17.41 -14.67 -8.37
N ASP A 205 -18.26 -15.65 -8.53
CA ASP A 205 -19.70 -15.58 -8.27
C ASP A 205 -20.11 -16.08 -6.88
N GLN A 206 -19.15 -16.56 -6.11
CA GLN A 206 -19.39 -17.08 -4.76
C GLN A 206 -18.40 -16.51 -3.75
N SER A 207 -18.91 -16.08 -2.61
CA SER A 207 -18.13 -15.71 -1.43
C SER A 207 -18.73 -16.34 -0.19
N PHE A 208 -17.88 -16.60 0.80
CA PHE A 208 -18.30 -17.10 2.10
C PHE A 208 -18.09 -16.00 3.13
N ASN A 209 -19.15 -15.60 3.83
CA ASN A 209 -19.02 -14.72 4.97
C ASN A 209 -18.45 -15.53 6.14
N ILE A 210 -17.22 -15.19 6.56
CA ILE A 210 -16.52 -15.90 7.65
C ILE A 210 -16.51 -15.10 8.95
N VAL A 211 -16.77 -13.80 8.92
CA VAL A 211 -16.98 -12.95 10.09
C VAL A 211 -18.12 -11.98 9.79
N ASP A 212 -19.09 -11.91 10.70
CA ASP A 212 -20.19 -10.95 10.64
C ASP A 212 -20.43 -10.35 12.03
N ILE A 213 -20.00 -9.12 12.23
CA ILE A 213 -20.18 -8.38 13.49
C ILE A 213 -21.38 -7.42 13.44
N LYS A 214 -22.15 -7.47 12.34
CA LYS A 214 -23.31 -6.58 12.17
C LYS A 214 -24.39 -6.94 13.19
N PRO A 215 -24.77 -6.01 14.10
CA PRO A 215 -25.84 -6.26 15.05
C PRO A 215 -27.19 -6.30 14.35
N ALA A 216 -28.19 -6.94 14.97
CA ALA A 216 -29.56 -6.97 14.47
C ALA A 216 -30.17 -5.54 14.44
N ASN A 217 -29.86 -4.72 15.44
CA ASN A 217 -30.18 -3.32 15.49
C ASN A 217 -28.90 -2.47 15.35
N MET A 218 -28.81 -1.64 14.31
CA MET A 218 -27.64 -0.80 14.05
C MET A 218 -27.37 0.23 15.18
N GLU A 219 -28.33 0.54 16.02
CA GLU A 219 -28.13 1.40 17.21
C GLU A 219 -27.25 0.70 18.27
N GLU A 220 -27.14 -0.63 18.22
CA GLU A 220 -26.29 -1.44 19.12
C GLU A 220 -24.88 -1.63 18.57
N LEU A 221 -24.54 -1.00 17.44
CA LEU A 221 -23.21 -1.09 16.86
C LEU A 221 -22.17 -0.48 17.82
N THR A 222 -21.23 -1.29 18.24
CA THR A 222 -20.19 -0.88 19.20
C THR A 222 -18.78 -0.82 18.61
N GLU A 223 -18.51 -1.59 17.57
CA GLU A 223 -17.20 -1.68 16.95
C GLU A 223 -17.30 -1.88 15.44
N VAL A 224 -16.26 -1.49 14.70
CA VAL A 224 -16.10 -1.77 13.28
C VAL A 224 -14.76 -2.44 13.03
N ILE A 225 -14.70 -3.26 11.98
CA ILE A 225 -13.46 -3.89 11.51
C ILE A 225 -12.65 -2.82 10.79
N THR A 226 -11.37 -2.69 11.11
CA THR A 226 -10.51 -1.63 10.57
C THR A 226 -9.43 -2.13 9.63
N ALA A 227 -8.93 -3.36 9.83
CA ALA A 227 -7.96 -4.01 8.95
C ALA A 227 -8.03 -5.53 9.13
N THR A 228 -7.59 -6.28 8.12
CA THR A 228 -7.49 -7.74 8.18
C THR A 228 -6.30 -8.24 7.37
N GLU A 229 -5.70 -9.33 7.82
CA GLU A 229 -4.60 -9.99 7.13
C GLU A 229 -4.57 -11.48 7.41
N PHE A 230 -4.26 -12.30 6.38
CA PHE A 230 -3.95 -13.71 6.53
C PHE A 230 -2.58 -13.91 7.15
N HIS A 231 -2.44 -14.98 7.93
CA HIS A 231 -1.15 -15.41 8.42
C HIS A 231 -0.22 -15.84 7.26
N PRO A 232 1.03 -15.39 7.22
CA PRO A 232 1.91 -15.59 6.05
C PRO A 232 2.26 -17.06 5.79
N LEU A 233 2.20 -17.93 6.81
CA LEU A 233 2.59 -19.32 6.72
C LEU A 233 1.43 -20.32 6.95
N HIS A 234 0.44 -19.94 7.78
CA HIS A 234 -0.69 -20.80 8.15
C HIS A 234 -1.96 -20.37 7.43
N CYS A 235 -2.34 -21.11 6.39
CA CYS A 235 -3.47 -20.78 5.52
C CYS A 235 -4.85 -20.74 6.22
N ASN A 236 -4.98 -21.31 7.41
CA ASN A 236 -6.23 -21.32 8.16
C ASN A 236 -6.34 -20.18 9.19
N LEU A 237 -5.26 -19.43 9.41
CA LEU A 237 -5.24 -18.35 10.38
C LEU A 237 -5.33 -16.99 9.69
N PHE A 238 -6.16 -16.12 10.24
CA PHE A 238 -6.20 -14.72 9.86
C PHE A 238 -6.46 -13.86 11.09
N MET A 239 -6.10 -12.61 11.03
CA MET A 239 -6.41 -11.63 12.06
C MET A 239 -7.24 -10.49 11.50
N TYR A 240 -7.98 -9.85 12.38
CA TYR A 240 -8.63 -8.57 12.09
C TYR A 240 -8.59 -7.66 13.30
N SER A 241 -8.47 -6.39 13.06
CA SER A 241 -8.47 -5.35 14.09
C SER A 241 -9.80 -4.61 14.13
N SER A 242 -10.08 -3.98 15.24
CA SER A 242 -11.30 -3.20 15.43
C SER A 242 -11.02 -1.77 15.90
N SER A 243 -12.05 -0.95 15.80
CA SER A 243 -12.07 0.41 16.33
C SER A 243 -11.99 0.47 17.87
N LYS A 244 -12.17 -0.65 18.56
CA LYS A 244 -12.03 -0.78 20.03
C LYS A 244 -10.64 -1.18 20.51
N SER A 245 -9.59 -0.92 19.71
CA SER A 245 -8.19 -1.19 20.11
C SER A 245 -7.86 -2.66 20.31
N ASN A 246 -8.65 -3.60 19.82
CA ASN A 246 -8.36 -5.02 19.93
C ASN A 246 -8.01 -5.64 18.57
N ILE A 247 -7.24 -6.73 18.61
CA ILE A 247 -6.91 -7.55 17.46
C ILE A 247 -7.41 -8.95 17.75
N LYS A 248 -8.20 -9.50 16.84
CA LYS A 248 -8.78 -10.82 16.97
C LYS A 248 -8.09 -11.76 15.97
N LEU A 249 -7.56 -12.86 16.47
CA LEU A 249 -7.00 -13.96 15.67
C LEU A 249 -8.06 -15.04 15.54
N ALA A 250 -8.35 -15.46 14.32
CA ALA A 250 -9.35 -16.47 14.02
C ALA A 250 -8.74 -17.67 13.29
N ASP A 251 -9.27 -18.85 13.58
CA ASP A 251 -8.89 -20.11 12.92
C ASP A 251 -10.10 -20.67 12.17
N MET A 252 -10.00 -20.76 10.84
CA MET A 252 -11.07 -21.25 9.97
C MET A 252 -11.37 -22.75 10.15
N ARG A 253 -10.55 -23.48 10.91
CA ARG A 253 -10.79 -24.90 11.21
C ARG A 253 -11.80 -25.11 12.33
N ASP A 254 -11.95 -24.10 13.21
CA ASP A 254 -12.80 -24.24 14.39
C ASP A 254 -14.29 -24.17 14.04
N SER A 255 -14.65 -23.28 13.12
CA SER A 255 -16.04 -23.07 12.72
C SER A 255 -16.12 -22.44 11.32
N ALA A 256 -17.23 -22.65 10.63
CA ALA A 256 -17.53 -21.99 9.36
C ALA A 256 -17.69 -20.46 9.53
N LEU A 257 -18.27 -20.03 10.65
CA LEU A 257 -18.28 -18.64 11.10
C LEU A 257 -17.20 -18.46 12.16
N CYS A 258 -16.27 -17.55 11.89
CA CYS A 258 -15.12 -17.26 12.75
C CYS A 258 -15.42 -16.09 13.73
N ASP A 259 -16.68 -15.87 14.08
CA ASP A 259 -17.13 -14.85 15.02
C ASP A 259 -16.57 -15.09 16.43
N ARG A 260 -16.33 -16.35 16.76
CA ARG A 260 -15.62 -16.76 17.98
C ARG A 260 -14.14 -16.83 17.66
N HIS A 261 -13.42 -15.74 17.95
CA HIS A 261 -11.97 -15.67 17.75
C HIS A 261 -11.22 -16.64 18.68
N ALA A 262 -10.10 -17.18 18.19
CA ALA A 262 -9.23 -18.07 18.97
C ALA A 262 -8.46 -17.27 20.04
N LYS A 263 -8.04 -16.05 19.72
CA LYS A 263 -7.30 -15.13 20.61
C LYS A 263 -7.75 -13.69 20.42
N CYS A 264 -7.69 -12.92 21.52
CA CYS A 264 -7.95 -11.50 21.49
C CYS A 264 -6.79 -10.75 22.18
N PHE A 265 -6.13 -9.91 21.42
CA PHE A 265 -5.03 -9.06 21.89
C PHE A 265 -5.62 -7.71 22.25
N GLU A 266 -5.59 -7.39 23.52
CA GLU A 266 -6.14 -6.17 24.07
C GLU A 266 -5.30 -5.72 25.26
N GLU A 267 -5.01 -4.43 25.34
CA GLU A 267 -4.33 -3.84 26.48
C GLU A 267 -5.38 -3.26 27.44
N GLU A 268 -5.28 -3.59 28.72
CA GLU A 268 -6.17 -3.03 29.74
C GLU A 268 -5.94 -1.52 29.85
N GLU A 269 -6.97 -0.74 29.53
CA GLU A 269 -6.94 0.71 29.69
C GLU A 269 -7.16 1.09 31.17
N ASP A 270 -6.35 2.01 31.68
CA ASP A 270 -6.60 2.63 32.97
C ASP A 270 -7.83 3.55 32.88
N PRO A 271 -8.93 3.26 33.61
CA PRO A 271 -10.16 4.05 33.57
C PRO A 271 -9.94 5.53 33.96
N THR A 272 -8.86 5.84 34.68
CA THR A 272 -8.56 7.20 35.15
C THR A 272 -8.01 8.10 34.05
N THR A 273 -7.51 7.53 32.94
CA THR A 273 -6.93 8.24 31.79
C THR A 273 -7.90 8.46 30.64
N ARG A 274 -9.14 7.97 30.74
CA ARG A 274 -10.16 8.09 29.68
C ARG A 274 -10.53 9.55 29.43
N SER A 275 -10.44 9.94 28.17
CA SER A 275 -10.88 11.22 27.62
C SER A 275 -11.91 11.01 26.52
N PHE A 276 -12.54 12.06 26.06
CA PHE A 276 -13.44 12.01 24.89
C PHE A 276 -12.75 11.39 23.66
N PHE A 277 -11.45 11.66 23.48
CA PHE A 277 -10.69 11.18 22.34
C PHE A 277 -10.14 9.75 22.49
N SER A 278 -10.22 9.14 23.69
CA SER A 278 -9.56 7.86 23.97
C SER A 278 -9.98 6.76 22.99
N GLU A 279 -11.26 6.61 22.72
CA GLU A 279 -11.75 5.60 21.76
C GLU A 279 -11.32 5.88 20.33
N ILE A 280 -11.24 7.16 19.93
CA ILE A 280 -10.83 7.56 18.58
C ILE A 280 -9.35 7.29 18.36
N ILE A 281 -8.50 7.72 19.31
CA ILE A 281 -7.03 7.59 19.17
C ILE A 281 -6.53 6.16 19.38
N SER A 282 -7.29 5.31 20.08
CA SER A 282 -6.96 3.91 20.30
C SER A 282 -7.43 2.99 19.15
N SER A 283 -8.30 3.47 18.28
CA SER A 283 -8.74 2.73 17.10
C SER A 283 -7.55 2.31 16.27
N ILE A 284 -7.46 1.01 15.94
CA ILE A 284 -6.36 0.47 15.16
C ILE A 284 -6.59 0.78 13.69
N SER A 285 -5.65 1.46 13.05
CA SER A 285 -5.72 1.83 11.64
C SER A 285 -5.20 0.74 10.70
N ASP A 286 -4.19 -0.03 11.12
CA ASP A 286 -3.61 -1.11 10.32
C ASP A 286 -2.96 -2.18 11.20
N VAL A 287 -2.93 -3.43 10.70
CA VAL A 287 -2.28 -4.58 11.34
C VAL A 287 -1.51 -5.40 10.32
N LYS A 288 -0.32 -5.88 10.69
CA LYS A 288 0.54 -6.71 9.84
C LYS A 288 1.19 -7.83 10.64
N PHE A 289 1.21 -9.04 10.08
CA PHE A 289 2.08 -10.10 10.59
C PHE A 289 3.53 -9.85 10.22
N SER A 290 4.47 -10.24 11.09
CA SER A 290 5.87 -10.44 10.70
C SER A 290 5.97 -11.56 9.66
N HIS A 291 7.04 -11.58 8.89
CA HIS A 291 7.20 -12.59 7.82
C HIS A 291 7.29 -14.02 8.36
N ASP A 292 7.80 -14.18 9.60
CA ASP A 292 7.80 -15.47 10.31
C ASP A 292 6.45 -15.81 10.96
N GLY A 293 5.49 -14.88 10.98
CA GLY A 293 4.17 -15.04 11.55
C GLY A 293 4.09 -15.03 13.07
N ARG A 294 5.19 -14.78 13.77
CA ARG A 294 5.23 -14.79 15.23
C ARG A 294 4.74 -13.49 15.86
N TYR A 295 5.04 -12.37 15.23
CA TYR A 295 4.70 -11.06 15.76
C TYR A 295 3.59 -10.39 14.95
N ILE A 296 2.81 -9.56 15.63
CA ILE A 296 1.80 -8.71 15.02
C ILE A 296 2.21 -7.27 15.28
N LEU A 297 2.28 -6.47 14.23
CA LEU A 297 2.46 -5.03 14.29
C LEU A 297 1.10 -4.38 14.14
N SER A 298 0.74 -3.51 15.06
CA SER A 298 -0.49 -2.70 14.97
C SER A 298 -0.17 -1.22 15.05
N ARG A 299 -0.91 -0.43 14.31
CA ARG A 299 -0.85 1.02 14.32
C ARG A 299 -2.15 1.58 14.89
N ASP A 300 -2.09 2.34 15.95
CA ASP A 300 -3.14 3.26 16.38
C ASP A 300 -2.77 4.71 16.03
N TYR A 301 -3.58 5.69 16.37
CA TYR A 301 -3.30 7.08 16.00
C TYR A 301 -2.01 7.62 16.63
N LEU A 302 -1.71 7.26 17.86
CA LEU A 302 -0.58 7.78 18.62
C LEU A 302 0.65 6.87 18.64
N SER A 303 0.47 5.54 18.43
CA SER A 303 1.55 4.57 18.67
C SER A 303 1.58 3.42 17.64
N LEU A 304 2.73 2.76 17.59
CA LEU A 304 2.90 1.43 17.05
C LEU A 304 3.04 0.45 18.22
N LYS A 305 2.38 -0.70 18.12
CA LYS A 305 2.49 -1.77 19.11
C LYS A 305 2.91 -3.07 18.42
N ILE A 306 3.81 -3.79 19.09
CA ILE A 306 4.28 -5.11 18.63
C ILE A 306 3.78 -6.13 19.65
N TRP A 307 3.06 -7.14 19.15
CA TRP A 307 2.48 -8.22 19.94
C TRP A 307 3.15 -9.54 19.58
N ASP A 308 3.33 -10.41 20.56
CA ASP A 308 3.69 -11.82 20.32
C ASP A 308 2.37 -12.63 20.24
N ILE A 309 2.22 -13.43 19.18
CA ILE A 309 1.02 -14.26 18.97
C ILE A 309 0.70 -15.20 20.16
N ASN A 310 1.69 -15.45 20.98
CA ASN A 310 1.56 -16.27 22.19
C ASN A 310 1.25 -15.49 23.47
N MET A 311 1.18 -14.16 23.42
CA MET A 311 0.96 -13.30 24.56
C MET A 311 -0.11 -12.24 24.27
N GLU A 312 -1.34 -12.51 24.74
CA GLU A 312 -2.53 -11.72 24.39
C GLU A 312 -2.71 -10.47 25.27
N SER A 313 -2.24 -10.54 26.53
CA SER A 313 -2.60 -9.58 27.56
C SER A 313 -1.89 -8.22 27.48
N ARG A 314 -0.78 -8.12 26.75
CA ARG A 314 -0.03 -6.89 26.59
C ARG A 314 0.88 -6.94 25.35
N PRO A 315 1.16 -5.79 24.73
CA PRO A 315 2.17 -5.72 23.68
C PRO A 315 3.57 -5.99 24.26
N VAL A 316 4.43 -6.58 23.43
CA VAL A 316 5.86 -6.77 23.75
C VAL A 316 6.56 -5.42 23.75
N LYS A 317 6.19 -4.54 22.82
CA LYS A 317 6.75 -3.19 22.69
C LYS A 317 5.67 -2.21 22.26
N THR A 318 5.76 -0.99 22.80
CA THR A 318 4.95 0.16 22.40
C THR A 318 5.89 1.31 22.03
N ILE A 319 5.73 1.82 20.82
CA ILE A 319 6.56 2.88 20.24
C ILE A 319 5.69 4.12 20.03
N PRO A 320 5.93 5.22 20.76
CA PRO A 320 5.16 6.45 20.60
C PRO A 320 5.54 7.16 19.30
N ILE A 321 4.54 7.47 18.46
CA ILE A 321 4.73 8.17 17.18
C ILE A 321 4.27 9.62 17.28
N HIS A 322 3.03 9.83 17.71
CA HIS A 322 2.36 11.12 17.73
C HIS A 322 2.08 11.66 19.14
N ASP A 323 2.90 11.29 20.13
CA ASP A 323 2.72 11.78 21.49
C ASP A 323 2.73 13.32 21.58
N HIS A 324 3.51 13.98 20.73
CA HIS A 324 3.56 15.43 20.61
C HIS A 324 2.24 16.05 20.13
N LEU A 325 1.33 15.28 19.52
CA LEU A 325 0.03 15.76 19.02
C LEU A 325 -1.07 15.71 20.09
N ARG A 326 -0.83 15.12 21.28
CA ARG A 326 -1.85 15.02 22.35
C ARG A 326 -2.46 16.36 22.74
N GLY A 327 -1.68 17.44 22.68
CA GLY A 327 -2.16 18.78 22.98
C GLY A 327 -3.04 19.43 21.90
N LYS A 328 -3.10 18.85 20.69
CA LYS A 328 -3.84 19.38 19.52
C LYS A 328 -4.98 18.47 19.04
N LEU A 329 -5.41 17.50 19.86
CA LEU A 329 -6.45 16.54 19.46
C LEU A 329 -7.79 17.22 19.09
N CYS A 330 -8.14 18.34 19.72
CA CYS A 330 -9.32 19.12 19.37
C CYS A 330 -9.21 19.67 17.94
N ASP A 331 -8.10 20.33 17.60
CA ASP A 331 -7.88 20.90 16.27
C ASP A 331 -7.84 19.80 15.20
N LEU A 332 -7.24 18.65 15.52
CA LEU A 332 -7.18 17.48 14.63
C LEU A 332 -8.55 16.84 14.42
N TYR A 333 -9.40 16.87 15.43
CA TYR A 333 -10.79 16.40 15.32
C TYR A 333 -11.64 17.35 14.48
N GLU A 334 -11.53 18.67 14.69
CA GLU A 334 -12.26 19.67 13.91
C GLU A 334 -11.91 19.67 12.40
N ASN A 335 -10.69 19.25 12.07
CA ASN A 335 -10.20 19.13 10.70
C ASN A 335 -10.24 17.69 10.13
N ASP A 336 -10.93 16.77 10.79
CA ASP A 336 -11.04 15.35 10.43
C ASP A 336 -9.69 14.59 10.35
N CYS A 337 -8.58 15.22 10.69
CA CYS A 337 -7.24 14.59 10.62
C CYS A 337 -7.07 13.44 11.62
N ILE A 338 -7.79 13.48 12.76
CA ILE A 338 -7.73 12.42 13.78
C ILE A 338 -8.20 11.05 13.26
N PHE A 339 -8.94 11.02 12.13
CA PHE A 339 -9.44 9.82 11.49
C PHE A 339 -8.51 9.27 10.39
N ASP A 340 -7.34 9.90 10.20
CA ASP A 340 -6.36 9.45 9.21
C ASP A 340 -5.87 8.03 9.50
N LYS A 341 -6.04 7.12 8.54
CA LYS A 341 -5.62 5.72 8.64
C LYS A 341 -4.18 5.55 8.18
N PHE A 342 -3.24 5.76 9.09
CA PHE A 342 -1.82 5.49 8.82
C PHE A 342 -1.57 3.98 8.76
N GLU A 343 -0.86 3.54 7.75
CA GLU A 343 -0.40 2.17 7.60
C GLU A 343 0.90 1.92 8.37
N CYS A 344 1.16 0.65 8.67
CA CYS A 344 2.41 0.17 9.22
C CYS A 344 2.95 -0.99 8.39
N VAL A 345 4.27 -1.13 8.33
CA VAL A 345 4.93 -2.13 7.48
C VAL A 345 6.12 -2.72 8.21
N TRP A 346 6.29 -4.04 8.12
CA TRP A 346 7.50 -4.72 8.52
C TRP A 346 8.60 -4.57 7.47
N GLY A 347 9.84 -4.40 7.91
CA GLY A 347 11.01 -4.59 7.07
C GLY A 347 11.15 -6.04 6.63
N GLY A 348 11.77 -6.30 5.48
CA GLY A 348 12.01 -7.66 4.99
C GLY A 348 12.87 -8.54 5.90
N ASP A 349 13.48 -7.94 6.94
CA ASP A 349 14.32 -8.61 7.95
C ASP A 349 13.59 -8.88 9.28
N ASP A 350 12.31 -8.48 9.41
CA ASP A 350 11.51 -8.53 10.64
C ASP A 350 12.14 -7.80 11.85
N LYS A 351 13.13 -6.92 11.60
CA LYS A 351 13.82 -6.12 12.63
C LYS A 351 13.48 -4.65 12.57
N HIS A 352 12.99 -4.19 11.44
CA HIS A 352 12.62 -2.81 11.25
C HIS A 352 11.13 -2.68 11.00
N VAL A 353 10.55 -1.58 11.43
CA VAL A 353 9.16 -1.21 11.15
C VAL A 353 9.09 0.21 10.61
N LEU A 354 8.19 0.42 9.67
CA LEU A 354 8.00 1.69 8.98
C LEU A 354 6.57 2.17 9.19
N THR A 355 6.42 3.46 9.43
CA THR A 355 5.11 4.13 9.43
C THR A 355 5.22 5.57 8.97
N GLY A 356 4.15 6.07 8.37
CA GLY A 356 4.04 7.46 7.96
C GLY A 356 3.53 8.40 9.06
N SER A 357 3.61 9.69 8.79
CA SER A 357 3.17 10.77 9.67
C SER A 357 2.75 12.00 8.85
N TYR A 358 2.46 13.12 9.51
CA TYR A 358 2.15 14.40 8.91
C TYR A 358 3.39 15.13 8.36
N HIS A 359 3.17 16.16 7.58
CA HIS A 359 4.20 17.00 6.96
C HIS A 359 5.16 16.20 6.06
N ASN A 360 4.65 15.10 5.45
CA ASN A 360 5.41 14.14 4.67
C ASN A 360 6.58 13.50 5.42
N TYR A 361 6.55 13.47 6.76
CA TYR A 361 7.48 12.69 7.55
C TYR A 361 7.10 11.21 7.57
N PHE A 362 8.10 10.36 7.60
CA PHE A 362 7.96 8.93 7.89
C PHE A 362 9.10 8.49 8.80
N ARG A 363 8.85 7.43 9.54
CA ARG A 363 9.78 6.93 10.55
C ARG A 363 10.06 5.45 10.36
N ILE A 364 11.31 5.10 10.50
CA ILE A 364 11.80 3.73 10.50
C ILE A 364 12.36 3.47 11.90
N TYR A 365 11.85 2.44 12.56
CA TYR A 365 12.29 2.02 13.88
C TYR A 365 12.99 0.68 13.80
N ASP A 366 14.09 0.56 14.51
CA ASP A 366 14.70 -0.73 14.83
C ASP A 366 13.95 -1.33 16.03
N VAL A 367 13.40 -2.52 15.87
CA VAL A 367 12.60 -3.20 16.91
C VAL A 367 13.42 -3.53 18.14
N ASP A 368 14.70 -3.86 17.99
CA ASP A 368 15.56 -4.27 19.11
C ASP A 368 16.09 -3.09 19.92
N THR A 369 16.60 -2.08 19.22
CA THR A 369 17.27 -0.93 19.86
C THR A 369 16.33 0.24 20.13
N LEU A 370 15.15 0.28 19.49
CA LEU A 370 14.21 1.40 19.46
C LEU A 370 14.82 2.70 18.93
N ASN A 371 15.93 2.61 18.22
CA ASN A 371 16.46 3.74 17.49
C ASN A 371 15.54 4.07 16.32
N ASP A 372 15.29 5.34 16.12
CA ASP A 372 14.47 5.81 15.01
C ASP A 372 15.27 6.62 13.99
N VAL A 373 14.88 6.48 12.74
CA VAL A 373 15.33 7.31 11.65
C VAL A 373 14.10 8.05 11.13
N VAL A 374 14.15 9.38 11.18
CA VAL A 374 13.08 10.25 10.68
C VAL A 374 13.53 10.85 9.36
N LEU A 375 12.74 10.65 8.32
CA LEU A 375 12.97 11.16 6.98
C LEU A 375 11.75 11.94 6.50
N GLN A 376 11.97 12.83 5.53
CA GLN A 376 10.90 13.61 4.92
C GLN A 376 10.87 13.38 3.41
N ALA A 377 9.71 13.03 2.89
CA ALA A 377 9.47 12.90 1.46
C ALA A 377 9.14 14.29 0.88
N ASP A 378 10.19 15.06 0.55
CA ASP A 378 10.07 16.40 0.00
C ASP A 378 10.87 16.56 -1.29
N LYS A 379 10.44 17.49 -2.11
CA LYS A 379 11.11 17.92 -3.36
C LYS A 379 12.53 18.46 -3.14
N SER A 380 12.89 18.89 -1.93
CA SER A 380 14.27 19.24 -1.57
C SER A 380 15.24 18.08 -1.76
N ALA A 381 14.79 16.83 -1.66
CA ALA A 381 15.58 15.64 -1.98
C ALA A 381 16.13 15.67 -3.42
N PHE A 382 15.45 16.36 -4.37
CA PHE A 382 15.96 16.56 -5.73
C PHE A 382 17.10 17.55 -5.83
N LYS A 383 17.22 18.49 -4.88
CA LYS A 383 18.23 19.56 -4.92
C LYS A 383 19.61 19.10 -4.48
N ILE A 384 19.68 18.05 -3.66
CA ILE A 384 20.95 17.54 -3.10
C ILE A 384 21.84 16.88 -4.18
N LYS A 385 21.28 16.37 -5.26
CA LYS A 385 22.07 15.78 -6.38
C LYS A 385 22.82 16.81 -7.23
N LYS A 386 22.56 18.14 -7.12
CA LYS A 386 23.22 19.18 -7.93
C LYS A 386 24.43 19.88 -7.29
N ILE A 387 24.80 19.58 -6.04
CA ILE A 387 25.89 20.25 -5.30
C ILE A 387 27.21 19.44 -5.35
N GLY A 388 27.31 18.48 -6.22
CA GLY A 388 28.55 17.73 -6.49
C GLY A 388 29.39 18.31 -7.64
N GLY A 389 29.69 19.61 -7.60
CA GLY A 389 30.57 20.24 -8.60
C GLY A 389 31.03 21.64 -8.17
N ALA A 390 32.26 21.69 -7.66
CA ALA A 390 33.15 22.86 -7.50
C ALA A 390 32.75 23.97 -6.51
N GLY A 391 33.52 24.10 -5.41
CA GLY A 391 33.62 25.35 -4.65
C GLY A 391 33.51 25.19 -3.14
N ALA A 392 34.39 24.41 -2.51
CA ALA A 392 34.54 24.43 -1.06
C ALA A 392 35.27 25.69 -0.62
N GLN A 393 34.54 26.73 -0.21
CA GLN A 393 35.10 27.77 0.65
C GLN A 393 34.85 27.42 2.12
N LYS A 394 35.97 27.20 2.84
CA LYS A 394 36.01 27.05 4.29
C LYS A 394 35.45 28.30 4.95
N MET A 395 34.36 28.21 5.69
CA MET A 395 34.01 29.17 6.72
C MET A 395 34.18 28.56 8.11
N GLY A 396 34.90 29.31 8.95
CA GLY A 396 35.45 28.87 10.21
C GLY A 396 34.44 28.50 11.27
N ALA A 397 34.87 27.55 12.10
CA ALA A 397 34.21 27.10 13.29
C ALA A 397 33.99 28.21 14.32
N LYS A 398 32.72 28.44 14.72
CA LYS A 398 32.40 29.06 16.00
C LYS A 398 31.70 28.02 16.87
N ASN A 399 32.29 27.78 18.03
CA ASN A 399 31.76 26.95 19.10
C ASN A 399 30.33 27.40 19.48
N GLY A 400 29.39 26.47 19.47
CA GLY A 400 28.07 26.69 20.02
C GLY A 400 27.31 25.39 20.03
N ALA A 401 26.99 24.88 21.23
CA ALA A 401 26.00 23.92 21.64
C ALA A 401 25.48 22.93 20.58
N ARG A 402 25.64 21.63 20.81
CA ARG A 402 24.99 20.55 20.09
C ARG A 402 23.48 20.84 20.05
N PRO A 403 22.83 20.91 18.87
CA PRO A 403 21.37 20.90 18.82
C PRO A 403 20.93 19.52 19.32
N ASN A 404 20.18 19.47 20.40
CA ASN A 404 19.37 18.31 20.76
C ASN A 404 18.48 18.02 19.57
N GLY A 405 18.53 16.76 19.12
CA GLY A 405 18.01 16.26 17.88
C GLY A 405 16.66 16.80 17.42
N LEU A 406 16.28 16.39 16.23
CA LEU A 406 15.06 16.62 15.47
C LEU A 406 13.75 16.90 16.24
N ARG A 407 13.70 16.70 17.55
CA ARG A 407 12.58 17.08 18.43
C ARG A 407 12.28 18.58 18.42
N ASP A 408 13.28 19.44 18.22
CA ASP A 408 13.09 20.90 18.14
C ASP A 408 12.67 21.41 16.75
N MET A 409 12.81 20.60 15.70
CA MET A 409 12.38 20.98 14.35
C MET A 409 10.89 20.75 14.09
N MET A 410 10.19 19.99 14.91
CA MET A 410 8.76 19.76 14.84
C MET A 410 8.02 20.69 15.83
N SER A 411 8.17 22.02 15.65
CA SER A 411 7.25 22.90 16.36
C SER A 411 5.84 22.62 15.85
N LEU A 412 4.93 22.32 16.76
CA LEU A 412 3.52 21.98 16.47
C LEU A 412 2.81 23.03 15.60
N ASP A 413 3.29 24.26 15.62
CA ASP A 413 2.68 25.38 14.90
C ASP A 413 3.10 25.45 13.41
N THR A 414 4.08 24.64 13.00
CA THR A 414 4.57 24.61 11.61
C THR A 414 4.20 23.33 10.86
N LEU A 415 3.52 22.37 11.51
CA LEU A 415 3.11 21.13 10.87
C LEU A 415 1.97 21.38 9.88
N ASP A 416 2.17 20.94 8.65
CA ASP A 416 1.14 20.92 7.61
C ASP A 416 0.43 19.55 7.63
N PHE A 417 -0.80 19.52 8.15
CA PHE A 417 -1.61 18.30 8.27
C PHE A 417 -2.22 17.84 6.94
N ASN A 418 -2.19 18.68 5.91
CA ASN A 418 -2.64 18.29 4.56
C ASN A 418 -1.58 17.43 3.86
N LYS A 419 -0.32 17.59 4.22
CA LYS A 419 0.78 16.75 3.75
C LYS A 419 0.96 15.58 4.70
N LYS A 420 0.57 14.40 4.26
CA LYS A 420 0.61 13.18 5.07
C LYS A 420 1.02 11.97 4.26
N ILE A 421 1.71 11.06 4.90
CA ILE A 421 2.08 9.76 4.34
C ILE A 421 1.22 8.70 5.01
N LEU A 422 0.20 8.25 4.27
CA LEU A 422 -0.70 7.20 4.73
C LEU A 422 -0.22 5.82 4.26
N HIS A 423 0.37 5.73 3.07
CA HIS A 423 0.69 4.49 2.39
C HIS A 423 2.18 4.35 2.16
N ALA A 424 2.69 3.19 2.50
CA ALA A 424 4.10 2.83 2.33
C ALA A 424 4.23 1.33 2.11
N SER A 425 5.33 0.92 1.48
CA SER A 425 5.66 -0.50 1.29
C SER A 425 7.16 -0.70 1.45
N TRP A 426 7.56 -1.84 1.99
CA TRP A 426 8.96 -2.22 2.15
C TRP A 426 9.31 -3.34 1.17
N HIS A 427 10.44 -3.23 0.52
CA HIS A 427 10.93 -4.26 -0.38
C HIS A 427 11.24 -5.55 0.39
N PRO A 428 10.76 -6.73 -0.07
CA PRO A 428 10.81 -7.96 0.73
C PRO A 428 12.22 -8.51 1.00
N ARG A 429 13.23 -8.06 0.27
CA ARG A 429 14.61 -8.61 0.34
C ARG A 429 15.72 -7.58 0.53
N GLU A 430 15.44 -6.32 0.27
CA GLU A 430 16.45 -5.24 0.31
C GLU A 430 15.93 -4.10 1.18
N ASN A 431 16.85 -3.33 1.74
CA ASN A 431 16.50 -2.13 2.49
C ASN A 431 16.12 -1.01 1.54
N THR A 432 15.00 -1.18 0.89
CA THR A 432 14.38 -0.20 -0.01
C THR A 432 12.91 -0.04 0.36
N ILE A 433 12.47 1.20 0.46
CA ILE A 433 11.09 1.55 0.81
C ILE A 433 10.47 2.43 -0.25
N ALA A 434 9.18 2.24 -0.47
CA ALA A 434 8.34 3.05 -1.33
C ALA A 434 7.34 3.83 -0.49
N ILE A 435 7.30 5.14 -0.68
CA ILE A 435 6.50 6.09 0.10
C ILE A 435 5.60 6.87 -0.85
N ALA A 436 4.30 6.84 -0.62
CA ALA A 436 3.35 7.68 -1.33
C ALA A 436 3.18 9.02 -0.60
N ALA A 437 3.57 10.09 -1.25
CA ALA A 437 3.37 11.45 -0.75
C ALA A 437 2.56 12.25 -1.76
N THR A 438 1.27 12.40 -1.52
CA THR A 438 0.29 13.02 -2.41
C THR A 438 0.27 12.30 -3.78
N ASN A 439 0.68 12.96 -4.86
CA ASN A 439 0.75 12.40 -6.22
C ASN A 439 2.15 11.90 -6.60
N ASN A 440 3.07 11.80 -5.65
CA ASN A 440 4.44 11.39 -5.89
C ASN A 440 4.77 10.10 -5.15
N LEU A 441 5.47 9.21 -5.85
CA LEU A 441 6.05 8.00 -5.28
C LEU A 441 7.55 8.21 -5.06
N PHE A 442 7.98 8.19 -3.82
CA PHE A 442 9.38 8.30 -3.42
C PHE A 442 9.97 6.94 -3.08
N LEU A 443 11.17 6.68 -3.54
CA LEU A 443 11.96 5.51 -3.18
C LEU A 443 13.19 5.93 -2.39
N TYR A 444 13.43 5.26 -1.27
CA TYR A 444 14.60 5.40 -0.44
C TYR A 444 15.28 4.05 -0.29
N SER A 445 16.60 4.04 -0.24
CA SER A 445 17.41 2.83 -0.04
C SER A 445 18.47 3.06 1.02
N ALA A 446 18.72 2.06 1.84
CA ALA A 446 19.87 1.99 2.73
C ALA A 446 20.95 1.08 2.11
N ALA A 447 22.21 1.42 2.38
CA ALA A 447 23.37 0.67 1.88
C ALA A 447 23.57 -0.63 2.65
#